data_bcb0ea81e9cfa87a9bbf3277982a4611
#
_entry.id   bcb0ea81e9cfa87a9bbf3277982a4611
#
_cell.length_a   1.000
_cell.length_b   1.000
_cell.length_c   1.000
_cell.angle_alpha   90.00
_cell.angle_beta   90.00
_cell.angle_gamma   90.00
#
_symmetry.space_group_name_H-M   'P 1'
#
loop_
_entity.id
_entity.type
_entity.pdbx_description
1 polymer ?
#
loop_
_entity_poly.entity_id
_entity_poly.type
_entity_poly.pdbx_seq_one_letter_code
_entity_poly.pdbx_strand_id
1 'polypeptide(L)'
;MLLEISIKNFAIIEEIALNFETGMTVLTGETGAGKSIIIDAMNMMLGSRATTDVIRHGAPKAEIEGLFPIDENHALQQLFEEQGLEWTEELIIRREIFQNGRSVSRINGQMVNLSVLKAVGQHLVDIHGQHDQEELMRAPLHIAMLDSFGEDTFFATKKAYRETFENYKSLRKQVLQIQKNNQENQARIEMLEYQISEIEAAALVMDEDVQLEQERQRLLNHKMIADTLSNAYAMLDAEDFSSLSNVRSAMNDLQSIEEYDAEYKTLSDQLAETYYTLEDLTKRLEDLVDGLDFDGNRLMQVEARLDLIHSITRKYGGQVKDVLDYLEQISKEYSLLTGGGTSSEDLEKELKSMEGQLVALAKELSQGRHDLAQQLEAEIQQELADLYMEKARFQVRFTPSKFNREGNETVEFYISTNPGEDFKPLVKVASGGELSRLMLAIKSAFSRKEGKTSIVFDEVDTGVSGRVAQAIASKIYKIGRYGQVLAISHLPQVIAVADYQFFIEKVSDEFSTVSTVRLLNHEERVEEVAKMLAGEDVTEAARMQAEQLLKRPS
;
A
#
# COMPACT_ATOMS: atom_id res chain seq x y z
N MET A 1 24.00 26.90 -4.11
CA MET A 1 23.70 27.83 -5.24
C MET A 1 24.23 27.24 -6.55
N LEU A 2 23.72 27.70 -7.71
CA LEU A 2 24.27 27.30 -9.02
C LEU A 2 25.47 28.21 -9.34
N LEU A 3 26.67 27.66 -9.48
CA LEU A 3 27.87 28.43 -9.84
C LEU A 3 28.02 28.56 -11.34
N GLU A 4 27.83 27.45 -12.06
CA GLU A 4 28.03 27.38 -13.48
C GLU A 4 26.96 26.50 -14.12
N ILE A 5 26.48 26.90 -15.31
CA ILE A 5 25.74 26.01 -16.20
C ILE A 5 26.39 26.01 -17.60
N SER A 6 26.64 24.82 -18.13
CA SER A 6 27.09 24.58 -19.50
C SER A 6 26.01 23.85 -20.28
N ILE A 7 25.64 24.41 -21.44
CA ILE A 7 24.58 23.87 -22.32
C ILE A 7 25.17 23.70 -23.70
N LYS A 8 25.09 22.49 -24.27
CA LYS A 8 25.61 22.18 -25.62
C LYS A 8 24.55 21.47 -26.45
N ASN A 9 24.42 21.92 -27.69
CA ASN A 9 23.51 21.34 -28.70
C ASN A 9 22.06 21.21 -28.23
N PHE A 10 21.55 22.25 -27.57
CA PHE A 10 20.21 22.27 -27.01
C PHE A 10 19.34 23.34 -27.73
N ALA A 11 18.31 22.90 -28.42
CA ALA A 11 17.43 23.75 -29.24
C ALA A 11 18.23 24.65 -30.21
N ILE A 12 18.18 25.98 -30.03
CA ILE A 12 18.94 26.96 -30.82
C ILE A 12 20.31 27.28 -30.20
N ILE A 13 20.64 26.68 -29.05
CA ILE A 13 21.95 26.86 -28.39
C ILE A 13 22.93 25.86 -28.94
N GLU A 14 24.06 26.35 -29.49
CA GLU A 14 25.18 25.50 -29.89
C GLU A 14 26.07 25.17 -28.71
N GLU A 15 26.59 26.19 -28.02
CA GLU A 15 27.35 26.08 -26.79
C GLU A 15 27.25 27.39 -26.00
N ILE A 16 26.84 27.30 -24.74
CA ILE A 16 26.79 28.41 -23.78
C ILE A 16 27.34 27.93 -22.47
N ALA A 17 28.19 28.74 -21.81
CA ALA A 17 28.61 28.58 -20.44
C ALA A 17 28.32 29.88 -19.69
N LEU A 18 27.60 29.78 -18.57
CA LEU A 18 27.22 30.90 -17.72
C LEU A 18 27.74 30.69 -16.32
N ASN A 19 28.47 31.68 -15.81
CA ASN A 19 28.88 31.73 -14.40
C ASN A 19 27.94 32.67 -13.64
N PHE A 20 27.45 32.21 -12.51
CA PHE A 20 26.52 32.96 -11.68
C PHE A 20 27.17 33.28 -10.32
N GLU A 21 26.84 34.44 -9.82
CA GLU A 21 27.26 34.92 -8.51
C GLU A 21 26.07 34.87 -7.53
N THR A 22 26.34 35.17 -6.25
CA THR A 22 25.30 35.37 -5.24
C THR A 22 24.49 36.64 -5.54
N GLY A 23 23.23 36.66 -5.09
CA GLY A 23 22.34 37.78 -5.34
C GLY A 23 21.38 37.53 -6.50
N MET A 24 20.92 38.62 -7.12
CA MET A 24 19.92 38.55 -8.17
C MET A 24 20.56 38.70 -9.56
N THR A 25 20.44 37.71 -10.38
CA THR A 25 20.79 37.71 -11.81
C THR A 25 19.54 37.77 -12.67
N VAL A 26 19.51 38.63 -13.66
CA VAL A 26 18.40 38.72 -14.63
C VAL A 26 18.87 38.35 -16.02
N LEU A 27 18.04 37.57 -16.75
CA LEU A 27 18.23 37.26 -18.16
C LEU A 27 17.31 38.12 -19.00
N THR A 28 17.89 38.91 -19.91
CA THR A 28 17.19 39.83 -20.83
C THR A 28 17.50 39.50 -22.29
N GLY A 29 16.78 40.08 -23.22
CA GLY A 29 16.97 39.89 -24.65
C GLY A 29 15.64 39.76 -25.40
N GLU A 30 15.69 39.61 -26.71
CA GLU A 30 14.52 39.51 -27.57
C GLU A 30 13.62 38.31 -27.23
N THR A 31 12.32 38.43 -27.53
CA THR A 31 11.36 37.35 -27.42
C THR A 31 11.74 36.22 -28.37
N GLY A 32 11.88 34.98 -27.86
CA GLY A 32 12.33 33.83 -28.67
C GLY A 32 13.86 33.72 -28.85
N ALA A 33 14.68 34.60 -28.24
CA ALA A 33 16.15 34.53 -28.32
C ALA A 33 16.77 33.38 -27.49
N GLY A 34 15.98 32.63 -26.72
CA GLY A 34 16.50 31.51 -25.93
C GLY A 34 16.44 31.68 -24.43
N LYS A 35 15.80 32.71 -23.89
CA LYS A 35 15.67 32.92 -22.43
C LYS A 35 15.01 31.71 -21.74
N SER A 36 13.82 31.33 -22.17
CA SER A 36 13.08 30.18 -21.62
C SER A 36 13.81 28.84 -21.92
N ILE A 37 14.57 28.78 -23.02
CA ILE A 37 15.37 27.57 -23.36
C ILE A 37 16.44 27.28 -22.30
N ILE A 38 17.04 28.33 -21.68
CA ILE A 38 17.99 28.14 -20.58
C ILE A 38 17.27 27.54 -19.35
N ILE A 39 16.06 28.02 -19.05
CA ILE A 39 15.27 27.43 -17.94
C ILE A 39 14.84 26.02 -18.26
N ASP A 40 14.44 25.72 -19.51
CA ASP A 40 14.12 24.37 -19.93
C ASP A 40 15.31 23.43 -19.78
N ALA A 41 16.50 23.90 -20.13
CA ALA A 41 17.75 23.14 -19.92
C ALA A 41 18.00 22.91 -18.42
N MET A 42 17.82 23.93 -17.56
CA MET A 42 17.93 23.79 -16.10
C MET A 42 16.90 22.79 -15.56
N ASN A 43 15.65 22.87 -15.96
CA ASN A 43 14.60 21.92 -15.59
C ASN A 43 14.99 20.48 -15.96
N MET A 44 15.49 20.28 -17.16
CA MET A 44 15.92 18.96 -17.61
C MET A 44 17.14 18.46 -16.84
N MET A 45 18.10 19.33 -16.54
CA MET A 45 19.26 19.01 -15.71
C MET A 45 18.84 18.54 -14.32
N LEU A 46 17.80 19.16 -13.75
CA LEU A 46 17.26 18.86 -12.41
C LEU A 46 16.27 17.68 -12.37
N GLY A 47 16.04 16.98 -13.49
CA GLY A 47 15.28 15.73 -13.49
C GLY A 47 13.90 15.80 -14.13
N SER A 48 13.56 16.89 -14.86
CA SER A 48 12.35 16.91 -15.68
C SER A 48 12.45 15.98 -16.89
N ARG A 49 11.31 15.55 -17.42
CA ARG A 49 11.25 14.61 -18.55
C ARG A 49 11.84 15.26 -19.80
N ALA A 50 12.80 14.60 -20.41
CA ALA A 50 13.41 15.06 -21.65
C ALA A 50 12.68 14.50 -22.88
N THR A 51 12.52 15.35 -23.92
CA THR A 51 12.07 14.95 -25.25
C THR A 51 13.21 15.10 -26.25
N THR A 52 13.18 14.40 -27.35
CA THR A 52 14.21 14.49 -28.40
C THR A 52 14.18 15.81 -29.17
N ASP A 53 13.06 16.54 -29.08
CA ASP A 53 12.83 17.81 -29.78
C ASP A 53 13.75 18.93 -29.29
N VAL A 54 14.32 18.76 -28.09
CA VAL A 54 15.28 19.73 -27.53
C VAL A 54 16.68 19.59 -28.08
N ILE A 55 16.97 18.54 -28.86
CA ILE A 55 18.28 18.35 -29.45
C ILE A 55 18.41 19.24 -30.67
N ARG A 56 19.49 20.05 -30.76
CA ARG A 56 19.79 20.91 -31.90
C ARG A 56 19.80 20.08 -33.20
N HIS A 57 19.18 20.59 -34.23
CA HIS A 57 19.14 19.94 -35.54
C HIS A 57 20.52 19.58 -36.03
N GLY A 58 20.72 18.33 -36.39
CA GLY A 58 22.03 17.83 -36.90
C GLY A 58 23.01 17.37 -35.80
N ALA A 59 22.72 17.62 -34.51
CA ALA A 59 23.57 17.17 -33.42
C ALA A 59 23.16 15.76 -32.93
N PRO A 60 24.11 14.89 -32.55
CA PRO A 60 23.82 13.53 -32.09
C PRO A 60 23.22 13.47 -30.69
N LYS A 61 23.48 14.47 -29.86
CA LYS A 61 23.00 14.60 -28.48
C LYS A 61 22.96 16.06 -28.04
N ALA A 62 22.09 16.35 -27.04
CA ALA A 62 22.17 17.55 -26.21
C ALA A 62 22.86 17.21 -24.89
N GLU A 63 23.59 18.16 -24.33
CA GLU A 63 24.33 18.00 -23.07
C GLU A 63 24.15 19.22 -22.19
N ILE A 64 23.82 19.00 -20.92
CA ILE A 64 23.62 20.04 -19.92
C ILE A 64 24.39 19.64 -18.68
N GLU A 65 25.19 20.56 -18.15
CA GLU A 65 25.99 20.34 -16.96
C GLU A 65 25.86 21.56 -16.04
N GLY A 66 25.70 21.31 -14.73
CA GLY A 66 25.62 22.35 -13.72
C GLY A 66 26.53 22.03 -12.52
N LEU A 67 27.19 23.06 -12.03
CA LEU A 67 28.07 23.01 -10.86
C LEU A 67 27.41 23.71 -9.66
N PHE A 68 27.31 23.00 -8.55
CA PHE A 68 26.72 23.48 -7.30
C PHE A 68 27.71 23.27 -6.14
N PRO A 69 28.19 24.30 -5.46
CA PRO A 69 28.83 24.13 -4.15
C PRO A 69 27.73 23.74 -3.14
N ILE A 70 28.02 22.78 -2.31
CA ILE A 70 27.10 22.28 -1.31
C ILE A 70 27.64 22.64 0.07
N ASP A 71 26.91 23.51 0.76
CA ASP A 71 27.08 23.72 2.19
C ASP A 71 26.39 22.58 2.97
N GLU A 72 26.59 22.51 4.29
CA GLU A 72 26.00 21.50 5.16
C GLU A 72 24.46 21.45 5.04
N ASN A 73 23.96 20.56 4.18
CA ASN A 73 22.55 20.28 4.00
C ASN A 73 22.24 18.85 4.42
N HIS A 74 21.81 18.68 5.67
CA HIS A 74 21.52 17.37 6.24
C HIS A 74 20.51 16.54 5.45
N ALA A 75 19.49 17.16 4.84
CA ALA A 75 18.49 16.45 4.06
C ALA A 75 19.10 15.87 2.76
N LEU A 76 19.97 16.64 2.12
CA LEU A 76 20.68 16.21 0.92
C LEU A 76 21.74 15.15 1.26
N GLN A 77 22.45 15.29 2.41
CA GLN A 77 23.40 14.27 2.88
C GLN A 77 22.72 12.93 3.13
N GLN A 78 21.59 12.93 3.83
CA GLN A 78 20.81 11.72 4.07
C GLN A 78 20.38 11.05 2.75
N LEU A 79 19.92 11.85 1.78
CA LEU A 79 19.54 11.34 0.44
C LEU A 79 20.74 10.68 -0.27
N PHE A 80 21.93 11.28 -0.16
CA PHE A 80 23.15 10.73 -0.74
C PHE A 80 23.53 9.39 -0.10
N GLU A 81 23.48 9.29 1.23
CA GLU A 81 23.74 8.06 1.97
C GLU A 81 22.75 6.95 1.57
N GLU A 82 21.43 7.27 1.52
CA GLU A 82 20.38 6.31 1.14
C GLU A 82 20.56 5.79 -0.30
N GLN A 83 21.10 6.60 -1.20
CA GLN A 83 21.30 6.25 -2.61
C GLN A 83 22.73 5.74 -2.90
N GLY A 84 23.62 5.70 -1.91
CA GLY A 84 25.00 5.25 -2.06
C GLY A 84 25.84 6.19 -2.94
N LEU A 85 25.51 7.49 -2.93
CA LEU A 85 26.24 8.53 -3.65
C LEU A 85 27.34 9.10 -2.76
N GLU A 86 28.50 9.42 -3.35
CA GLU A 86 29.61 10.04 -2.66
C GLU A 86 29.32 11.53 -2.38
N TRP A 87 29.47 11.95 -1.13
CA TRP A 87 29.33 13.34 -0.71
C TRP A 87 30.63 14.11 -1.01
N THR A 88 30.52 15.24 -1.69
CA THR A 88 31.62 16.13 -2.03
C THR A 88 31.24 17.57 -1.76
N GLU A 89 32.21 18.48 -1.61
CA GLU A 89 31.96 19.92 -1.43
C GLU A 89 31.35 20.58 -2.67
N GLU A 90 31.58 19.99 -3.82
CA GLU A 90 31.02 20.44 -5.11
C GLU A 90 30.22 19.31 -5.74
N LEU A 91 29.04 19.64 -6.23
CA LEU A 91 28.14 18.74 -6.93
C LEU A 91 28.09 19.08 -8.40
N ILE A 92 28.48 18.14 -9.25
CA ILE A 92 28.35 18.25 -10.70
C ILE A 92 27.16 17.38 -11.15
N ILE A 93 26.14 18.02 -11.69
CA ILE A 93 25.02 17.35 -12.33
C ILE A 93 25.18 17.44 -13.83
N ARG A 94 25.19 16.30 -14.51
CA ARG A 94 25.30 16.23 -15.97
C ARG A 94 24.19 15.37 -16.55
N ARG A 95 23.55 15.88 -17.60
CA ARG A 95 22.53 15.16 -18.35
C ARG A 95 22.83 15.18 -19.84
N GLU A 96 22.75 14.01 -20.45
CA GLU A 96 22.92 13.80 -21.89
C GLU A 96 21.63 13.23 -22.47
N ILE A 97 21.12 13.82 -23.55
CA ILE A 97 19.89 13.41 -24.25
C ILE A 97 20.26 13.05 -25.67
N PHE A 98 20.02 11.81 -26.08
CA PHE A 98 20.41 11.27 -27.37
C PHE A 98 19.22 11.23 -28.35
N GLN A 99 19.47 11.33 -29.65
CA GLN A 99 18.45 11.29 -30.70
C GLN A 99 17.60 10.01 -30.69
N ASN A 100 18.13 8.90 -30.18
CA ASN A 100 17.39 7.64 -30.05
C ASN A 100 16.42 7.61 -28.85
N GLY A 101 16.20 8.74 -28.20
CA GLY A 101 15.33 8.86 -27.01
C GLY A 101 15.95 8.42 -25.69
N ARG A 102 17.17 7.89 -25.70
CA ARG A 102 17.91 7.56 -24.47
C ARG A 102 18.36 8.84 -23.77
N SER A 103 18.24 8.87 -22.46
CA SER A 103 18.79 9.94 -21.61
C SER A 103 19.68 9.34 -20.54
N VAL A 104 20.82 9.95 -20.27
CA VAL A 104 21.78 9.54 -19.23
C VAL A 104 21.98 10.69 -18.28
N SER A 105 21.82 10.40 -16.99
CA SER A 105 22.02 11.36 -15.90
C SER A 105 23.19 10.93 -15.03
N ARG A 106 24.03 11.88 -14.64
CA ARG A 106 25.16 11.64 -13.74
C ARG A 106 25.21 12.69 -12.64
N ILE A 107 25.59 12.24 -11.47
CA ILE A 107 25.94 13.06 -10.32
C ILE A 107 27.38 12.72 -9.95
N ASN A 108 28.26 13.71 -9.98
CA ASN A 108 29.72 13.52 -9.76
C ASN A 108 30.33 12.37 -10.59
N GLY A 109 29.90 12.27 -11.88
CA GLY A 109 30.32 11.21 -12.78
C GLY A 109 29.59 9.87 -12.62
N GLN A 110 28.92 9.62 -11.51
CA GLN A 110 28.17 8.41 -11.19
C GLN A 110 26.80 8.40 -11.89
N MET A 111 26.46 7.34 -12.60
CA MET A 111 25.15 7.23 -13.26
C MET A 111 24.03 7.06 -12.23
N VAL A 112 22.97 7.88 -12.36
CA VAL A 112 21.78 7.84 -11.52
C VAL A 112 20.52 7.70 -12.37
N ASN A 113 19.46 7.17 -11.76
CA ASN A 113 18.16 7.17 -12.41
C ASN A 113 17.47 8.54 -12.28
N LEU A 114 16.41 8.75 -13.07
CA LEU A 114 15.71 10.04 -13.13
C LEU A 114 15.03 10.43 -11.81
N SER A 115 14.58 9.45 -11.01
CA SER A 115 13.94 9.72 -9.71
C SER A 115 14.94 10.24 -8.67
N VAL A 116 16.15 9.69 -8.65
CA VAL A 116 17.24 10.17 -7.79
C VAL A 116 17.68 11.57 -8.22
N LEU A 117 17.88 11.77 -9.55
CA LEU A 117 18.23 13.08 -10.08
C LEU A 117 17.19 14.15 -9.67
N LYS A 118 15.89 13.83 -9.81
CA LYS A 118 14.80 14.73 -9.44
C LYS A 118 14.78 15.03 -7.95
N ALA A 119 14.99 14.02 -7.10
CA ALA A 119 15.05 14.20 -5.66
C ALA A 119 16.21 15.12 -5.23
N VAL A 120 17.39 14.93 -5.81
CA VAL A 120 18.55 15.81 -5.58
C VAL A 120 18.29 17.22 -6.11
N GLY A 121 17.76 17.35 -7.32
CA GLY A 121 17.48 18.65 -7.97
C GLY A 121 16.52 19.53 -7.16
N GLN A 122 15.50 18.92 -6.53
CA GLN A 122 14.54 19.62 -5.67
C GLN A 122 15.16 20.29 -4.43
N HIS A 123 16.32 19.79 -3.97
CA HIS A 123 17.06 20.41 -2.86
C HIS A 123 18.03 21.51 -3.31
N LEU A 124 18.30 21.64 -4.62
CA LEU A 124 19.30 22.58 -5.15
C LEU A 124 18.70 23.84 -5.72
N VAL A 125 17.67 23.70 -6.53
CA VAL A 125 17.05 24.82 -7.27
C VAL A 125 15.54 24.68 -7.21
N ASP A 126 14.87 25.79 -6.95
CA ASP A 126 13.43 25.93 -7.04
C ASP A 126 13.09 26.79 -8.29
N ILE A 127 12.48 26.20 -9.29
CA ILE A 127 12.17 26.89 -10.54
C ILE A 127 10.68 27.28 -10.56
N HIS A 128 10.39 28.56 -10.78
CA HIS A 128 9.05 29.11 -10.85
C HIS A 128 8.76 29.61 -12.26
N GLY A 129 8.01 28.84 -13.03
CA GLY A 129 7.55 29.16 -14.37
C GLY A 129 6.12 28.69 -14.62
N GLN A 130 5.67 28.84 -15.86
CA GLN A 130 4.31 28.42 -16.26
C GLN A 130 4.00 26.93 -15.98
N HIS A 131 5.03 26.09 -15.85
CA HIS A 131 4.88 24.64 -15.66
C HIS A 131 5.08 24.16 -14.23
N ASP A 132 5.64 24.98 -13.32
CA ASP A 132 6.02 24.57 -11.95
C ASP A 132 5.09 25.06 -10.84
N GLN A 133 3.92 25.53 -11.17
CA GLN A 133 2.85 25.78 -10.20
C GLN A 133 2.42 24.50 -9.44
N GLU A 134 3.05 23.35 -9.77
CA GLU A 134 2.59 22.04 -9.33
C GLU A 134 2.80 21.73 -7.84
N GLU A 135 3.87 22.19 -7.17
CA GLU A 135 4.09 21.81 -5.76
C GLU A 135 3.14 22.52 -4.80
N LEU A 136 2.99 23.83 -4.93
CA LEU A 136 2.01 24.61 -4.16
C LEU A 136 0.57 24.24 -4.48
N MET A 137 0.32 23.70 -5.68
CA MET A 137 -0.98 23.19 -6.09
C MET A 137 -1.24 21.72 -5.68
N ARG A 138 -0.31 21.09 -4.95
CA ARG A 138 -0.48 19.72 -4.45
C ARG A 138 -0.84 19.72 -2.97
N ALA A 139 -2.13 19.64 -2.65
CA ALA A 139 -2.60 19.58 -1.27
C ALA A 139 -1.85 18.58 -0.35
N PRO A 140 -1.42 17.38 -0.82
CA PRO A 140 -0.64 16.46 0.03
C PRO A 140 0.72 16.99 0.49
N LEU A 141 1.28 18.00 -0.19
CA LEU A 141 2.58 18.60 0.18
C LEU A 141 2.43 19.75 1.19
N HIS A 142 1.23 20.31 1.36
CA HIS A 142 1.00 21.46 2.24
C HIS A 142 1.37 21.18 3.70
N ILE A 143 1.18 19.95 4.18
CA ILE A 143 1.58 19.55 5.54
C ILE A 143 3.11 19.60 5.71
N ALA A 144 3.87 19.16 4.72
CA ALA A 144 5.33 19.20 4.75
C ALA A 144 5.85 20.65 4.66
N MET A 145 5.18 21.47 3.83
CA MET A 145 5.49 22.89 3.71
C MET A 145 5.23 23.63 5.03
N LEU A 146 4.08 23.40 5.68
CA LEU A 146 3.81 23.97 6.99
C LEU A 146 4.87 23.53 8.02
N ASP A 147 5.18 22.25 8.04
CA ASP A 147 6.16 21.68 8.96
C ASP A 147 7.58 22.27 8.78
N SER A 148 7.93 22.77 7.57
CA SER A 148 9.25 23.41 7.33
C SER A 148 9.42 24.72 8.10
N PHE A 149 8.34 25.34 8.59
CA PHE A 149 8.38 26.48 9.50
C PHE A 149 8.74 26.11 10.94
N GLY A 150 8.75 24.80 11.26
CA GLY A 150 9.06 24.30 12.61
C GLY A 150 10.49 24.60 13.05
N GLU A 151 10.66 24.74 14.35
CA GLU A 151 11.94 24.82 15.03
C GLU A 151 12.39 23.42 15.52
N ASP A 152 13.59 23.32 16.09
CA ASP A 152 14.18 22.05 16.56
C ASP A 152 13.25 21.28 17.51
N THR A 153 12.52 21.97 18.37
CA THR A 153 11.54 21.37 19.30
C THR A 153 10.39 20.70 18.56
N PHE A 154 9.86 21.34 17.53
CA PHE A 154 8.81 20.78 16.68
C PHE A 154 9.31 19.54 15.92
N PHE A 155 10.51 19.60 15.34
CA PHE A 155 11.09 18.47 14.64
C PHE A 155 11.39 17.29 15.57
N ALA A 156 11.79 17.57 16.82
CA ALA A 156 11.96 16.53 17.84
C ALA A 156 10.64 15.81 18.15
N THR A 157 9.54 16.57 18.36
CA THR A 157 8.19 16.01 18.56
C THR A 157 7.73 15.20 17.34
N LYS A 158 7.95 15.72 16.11
CA LYS A 158 7.62 15.02 14.87
C LYS A 158 8.39 13.71 14.72
N LYS A 159 9.67 13.70 15.07
CA LYS A 159 10.51 12.50 15.06
C LYS A 159 10.01 11.46 16.08
N ALA A 160 9.76 11.89 17.32
CA ALA A 160 9.24 11.01 18.37
C ALA A 160 7.89 10.40 17.97
N TYR A 161 7.00 11.21 17.37
CA TYR A 161 5.72 10.71 16.83
C TYR A 161 5.92 9.64 15.76
N ARG A 162 6.81 9.87 14.78
CA ARG A 162 7.09 8.91 13.69
C ARG A 162 7.63 7.60 14.22
N GLU A 163 8.58 7.64 15.13
CA GLU A 163 9.16 6.45 15.77
C GLU A 163 8.07 5.66 16.54
N THR A 164 7.26 6.36 17.33
CA THR A 164 6.14 5.74 18.07
C THR A 164 5.10 5.16 17.13
N PHE A 165 4.78 5.83 16.02
CA PHE A 165 3.83 5.34 15.02
C PHE A 165 4.31 4.05 14.32
N GLU A 166 5.57 3.97 13.93
CA GLU A 166 6.13 2.76 13.29
C GLU A 166 6.16 1.59 14.29
N ASN A 167 6.51 1.84 15.55
CA ASN A 167 6.46 0.83 16.60
C ASN A 167 5.02 0.36 16.87
N TYR A 168 4.06 1.28 17.00
CA TYR A 168 2.64 0.98 17.13
C TYR A 168 2.12 0.13 15.98
N LYS A 169 2.45 0.50 14.75
CA LYS A 169 2.06 -0.22 13.53
C LYS A 169 2.62 -1.65 13.50
N SER A 170 3.88 -1.80 13.89
CA SER A 170 4.54 -3.12 13.99
C SER A 170 3.88 -3.98 15.06
N LEU A 171 3.70 -3.45 16.27
CA LEU A 171 3.08 -4.16 17.39
C LEU A 171 1.62 -4.53 17.07
N ARG A 172 0.86 -3.62 16.48
CA ARG A 172 -0.52 -3.88 16.05
C ARG A 172 -0.60 -5.02 15.04
N LYS A 173 0.34 -5.06 14.09
CA LYS A 173 0.42 -6.17 13.13
C LYS A 173 0.68 -7.51 13.82
N GLN A 174 1.57 -7.53 14.81
CA GLN A 174 1.87 -8.73 15.60
C GLN A 174 0.64 -9.19 16.41
N VAL A 175 -0.02 -8.27 17.12
CA VAL A 175 -1.24 -8.57 17.89
C VAL A 175 -2.34 -9.14 16.98
N LEU A 176 -2.61 -8.52 15.82
CA LEU A 176 -3.60 -9.01 14.86
C LEU A 176 -3.25 -10.41 14.32
N GLN A 177 -1.97 -10.68 14.07
CA GLN A 177 -1.53 -12.01 13.63
C GLN A 177 -1.73 -13.07 14.72
N ILE A 178 -1.40 -12.73 15.97
CA ILE A 178 -1.62 -13.64 17.12
C ILE A 178 -3.11 -13.87 17.33
N GLN A 179 -3.94 -12.82 17.29
CA GLN A 179 -5.40 -12.96 17.43
C GLN A 179 -5.98 -13.86 16.33
N LYS A 180 -5.55 -13.71 15.08
CA LYS A 180 -5.96 -14.56 13.98
C LYS A 180 -5.52 -16.02 14.21
N ASN A 181 -4.26 -16.24 14.59
CA ASN A 181 -3.73 -17.56 14.89
C ASN A 181 -4.49 -18.19 16.08
N ASN A 182 -4.81 -17.41 17.12
CA ASN A 182 -5.56 -17.88 18.26
C ASN A 182 -7.00 -18.29 17.89
N GLN A 183 -7.68 -17.53 17.01
CA GLN A 183 -9.00 -17.92 16.52
C GLN A 183 -8.95 -19.21 15.69
N GLU A 184 -7.97 -19.36 14.80
CA GLU A 184 -7.77 -20.59 14.04
C GLU A 184 -7.41 -21.76 14.96
N ASN A 185 -6.56 -21.54 15.94
CA ASN A 185 -6.19 -22.54 16.95
C ASN A 185 -7.37 -22.91 17.84
N GLN A 186 -8.20 -21.95 18.26
CA GLN A 186 -9.39 -22.22 19.08
C GLN A 186 -10.40 -23.10 18.34
N ALA A 187 -10.70 -22.81 17.08
CA ALA A 187 -11.57 -23.66 16.26
C ALA A 187 -10.97 -25.06 16.05
N ARG A 188 -9.65 -25.14 15.92
CA ARG A 188 -8.96 -26.43 15.82
C ARG A 188 -9.00 -27.21 17.14
N ILE A 189 -8.80 -26.55 18.27
CA ILE A 189 -8.91 -27.13 19.61
C ILE A 189 -10.31 -27.71 19.83
N GLU A 190 -11.37 -26.95 19.57
CA GLU A 190 -12.76 -27.41 19.69
C GLU A 190 -13.05 -28.64 18.82
N MET A 191 -12.53 -28.63 17.58
CA MET A 191 -12.67 -29.78 16.69
C MET A 191 -11.94 -31.01 17.22
N LEU A 192 -10.71 -30.85 17.70
CA LEU A 192 -9.91 -31.95 18.27
C LEU A 192 -10.56 -32.49 19.54
N GLU A 193 -11.04 -31.65 20.42
CA GLU A 193 -11.74 -32.02 21.64
C GLU A 193 -12.99 -32.89 21.34
N TYR A 194 -13.78 -32.46 20.37
CA TYR A 194 -14.93 -33.24 19.91
C TYR A 194 -14.52 -34.60 19.37
N GLN A 195 -13.50 -34.66 18.51
CA GLN A 195 -13.02 -35.93 17.92
C GLN A 195 -12.45 -36.87 18.96
N ILE A 196 -11.63 -36.38 19.88
CA ILE A 196 -11.07 -37.15 20.99
C ILE A 196 -12.20 -37.74 21.83
N SER A 197 -13.14 -36.87 22.28
CA SER A 197 -14.27 -37.31 23.09
C SER A 197 -15.14 -38.38 22.40
N GLU A 198 -15.42 -38.24 21.11
CA GLU A 198 -16.21 -39.22 20.35
C GLU A 198 -15.49 -40.58 20.21
N ILE A 199 -14.18 -40.55 19.94
CA ILE A 199 -13.39 -41.79 19.82
C ILE A 199 -13.21 -42.48 21.19
N GLU A 200 -12.93 -41.70 22.25
CA GLU A 200 -12.78 -42.24 23.61
C GLU A 200 -14.10 -42.83 24.13
N ALA A 201 -15.25 -42.15 23.88
CA ALA A 201 -16.56 -42.67 24.24
C ALA A 201 -16.90 -44.00 23.56
N ALA A 202 -16.37 -44.25 22.36
CA ALA A 202 -16.53 -45.52 21.69
C ALA A 202 -15.75 -46.66 22.34
N ALA A 203 -14.75 -46.38 23.19
CA ALA A 203 -13.93 -47.34 23.94
C ALA A 203 -13.47 -48.53 23.09
N LEU A 204 -12.84 -48.22 21.94
CA LEU A 204 -12.38 -49.24 20.98
C LEU A 204 -11.25 -50.09 21.54
N VAL A 205 -11.31 -51.38 21.31
CA VAL A 205 -10.25 -52.35 21.67
C VAL A 205 -9.64 -52.94 20.41
N MET A 206 -8.33 -53.15 20.42
CA MET A 206 -7.62 -53.74 19.28
C MET A 206 -8.21 -55.09 18.92
N ASP A 207 -8.44 -55.32 17.62
CA ASP A 207 -9.01 -56.55 17.04
C ASP A 207 -10.42 -56.93 17.55
N GLU A 208 -11.13 -56.02 18.23
CA GLU A 208 -12.49 -56.23 18.71
C GLU A 208 -13.48 -56.48 17.57
N ASP A 209 -13.34 -55.77 16.49
CA ASP A 209 -14.15 -55.90 15.28
C ASP A 209 -14.02 -57.30 14.66
N VAL A 210 -12.82 -57.84 14.59
CA VAL A 210 -12.54 -59.15 14.05
C VAL A 210 -13.17 -60.26 14.93
N GLN A 211 -13.02 -60.10 16.26
CA GLN A 211 -13.57 -61.07 17.22
C GLN A 211 -15.10 -61.06 17.19
N LEU A 212 -15.70 -59.88 17.18
CA LEU A 212 -17.15 -59.73 17.13
C LEU A 212 -17.74 -60.20 15.79
N GLU A 213 -17.07 -60.02 14.68
CA GLU A 213 -17.54 -60.53 13.39
C GLU A 213 -17.48 -62.08 13.35
N GLN A 214 -16.47 -62.68 13.95
CA GLN A 214 -16.43 -64.13 14.10
C GLN A 214 -17.56 -64.64 15.01
N GLU A 215 -17.81 -63.94 16.13
CA GLU A 215 -18.91 -64.28 17.04
C GLU A 215 -20.27 -64.12 16.33
N ARG A 216 -20.47 -63.01 15.61
CA ARG A 216 -21.67 -62.78 14.81
C ARG A 216 -21.94 -63.90 13.82
N GLN A 217 -20.91 -64.35 13.08
CA GLN A 217 -21.08 -65.44 12.12
C GLN A 217 -21.50 -66.74 12.81
N ARG A 218 -20.94 -67.05 13.99
CA ARG A 218 -21.36 -68.20 14.79
C ARG A 218 -22.81 -68.11 15.23
N LEU A 219 -23.20 -66.96 15.78
CA LEU A 219 -24.57 -66.70 16.24
C LEU A 219 -25.60 -66.73 15.09
N LEU A 220 -25.26 -66.20 13.92
CA LEU A 220 -26.12 -66.27 12.72
C LEU A 220 -26.29 -67.70 12.23
N ASN A 221 -25.21 -68.50 12.24
CA ASN A 221 -25.28 -69.95 11.92
C ASN A 221 -26.17 -70.68 12.91
N HIS A 222 -26.00 -70.45 14.23
CA HIS A 222 -26.87 -71.04 15.26
C HIS A 222 -28.34 -70.57 15.05
N LYS A 223 -28.60 -69.33 14.74
CA LYS A 223 -29.94 -68.82 14.44
C LYS A 223 -30.55 -69.53 13.25
N MET A 224 -29.80 -69.69 12.16
CA MET A 224 -30.27 -70.33 10.96
C MET A 224 -30.59 -71.82 11.25
N ILE A 225 -29.77 -72.54 12.04
CA ILE A 225 -30.01 -73.93 12.47
C ILE A 225 -31.27 -73.99 13.33
N ALA A 226 -31.43 -73.10 14.32
CA ALA A 226 -32.59 -73.01 15.19
C ALA A 226 -33.90 -72.75 14.41
N ASP A 227 -33.88 -71.70 13.55
CA ASP A 227 -35.04 -71.36 12.74
C ASP A 227 -35.43 -72.53 11.79
N THR A 228 -34.40 -73.24 11.20
CA THR A 228 -34.66 -74.32 10.24
C THR A 228 -35.25 -75.58 10.97
N LEU A 229 -34.67 -75.95 12.13
CA LEU A 229 -35.17 -77.05 12.90
C LEU A 229 -36.55 -76.79 13.49
N SER A 230 -36.77 -75.56 14.02
CA SER A 230 -38.08 -75.18 14.55
C SER A 230 -39.17 -75.14 13.46
N ASN A 231 -38.82 -74.66 12.28
CA ASN A 231 -39.79 -74.68 11.15
C ASN A 231 -40.09 -76.13 10.69
N ALA A 232 -39.07 -76.99 10.62
CA ALA A 232 -39.26 -78.39 10.26
C ALA A 232 -40.14 -79.12 11.28
N TYR A 233 -39.89 -78.94 12.57
CA TYR A 233 -40.68 -79.46 13.66
C TYR A 233 -42.14 -78.97 13.56
N ALA A 234 -42.33 -77.59 13.44
CA ALA A 234 -43.64 -77.02 13.33
C ALA A 234 -44.46 -77.54 12.13
N MET A 235 -43.83 -77.85 10.99
CA MET A 235 -44.50 -78.46 9.84
C MET A 235 -44.93 -79.85 10.09
N LEU A 236 -44.24 -80.59 10.93
CA LEU A 236 -44.57 -82.01 11.25
C LEU A 236 -45.56 -82.16 12.40
N ASP A 237 -45.44 -81.27 13.45
CA ASP A 237 -46.25 -81.36 14.69
C ASP A 237 -46.82 -80.02 15.14
N ALA A 238 -47.54 -79.30 14.22
CA ALA A 238 -48.30 -78.13 14.59
C ALA A 238 -49.63 -78.55 15.30
N GLU A 239 -50.05 -77.78 16.30
CA GLU A 239 -51.28 -78.10 17.11
C GLU A 239 -52.53 -78.30 16.29
N ASP A 240 -52.74 -77.59 15.13
CA ASP A 240 -53.85 -77.80 14.22
C ASP A 240 -53.37 -78.24 12.83
N PHE A 241 -53.77 -79.43 12.42
CA PHE A 241 -53.42 -80.03 11.09
C PHE A 241 -51.96 -80.39 10.86
N SER A 242 -51.31 -80.98 11.87
CA SER A 242 -49.95 -81.47 11.69
C SER A 242 -49.86 -82.63 10.69
N SER A 243 -48.68 -82.70 9.97
CA SER A 243 -48.48 -83.76 9.00
C SER A 243 -48.54 -85.12 9.71
N LEU A 244 -48.03 -85.24 10.93
CA LEU A 244 -48.07 -86.43 11.76
C LEU A 244 -49.50 -86.81 12.14
N SER A 245 -50.37 -85.86 12.53
CA SER A 245 -51.77 -86.11 12.85
C SER A 245 -52.56 -86.56 11.64
N ASN A 246 -52.31 -85.98 10.43
CA ASN A 246 -52.95 -86.41 9.22
C ASN A 246 -52.56 -87.85 8.81
N VAL A 247 -51.29 -88.17 8.92
CA VAL A 247 -50.83 -89.58 8.64
C VAL A 247 -51.38 -90.57 9.66
N ARG A 248 -51.49 -90.13 10.93
CA ARG A 248 -52.12 -90.95 12.00
C ARG A 248 -53.60 -91.21 11.71
N SER A 249 -54.34 -90.13 11.27
CA SER A 249 -55.75 -90.34 10.89
C SER A 249 -55.92 -91.32 9.72
N ALA A 250 -55.12 -91.13 8.68
CA ALA A 250 -55.11 -92.06 7.53
C ALA A 250 -54.75 -93.48 7.89
N MET A 251 -53.80 -93.71 8.81
CA MET A 251 -53.42 -95.02 9.35
C MET A 251 -54.60 -95.68 10.07
N ASN A 252 -55.30 -94.91 10.95
CA ASN A 252 -56.46 -95.43 11.68
C ASN A 252 -57.63 -95.84 10.72
N ASP A 253 -57.86 -94.99 9.67
CA ASP A 253 -58.85 -95.23 8.69
C ASP A 253 -58.57 -96.58 7.91
N LEU A 254 -57.34 -96.76 7.46
CA LEU A 254 -56.92 -98.05 6.80
C LEU A 254 -56.97 -99.23 7.73
N GLN A 255 -56.57 -99.10 9.00
CA GLN A 255 -56.71 -100.15 9.99
C GLN A 255 -58.12 -100.63 10.20
N SER A 256 -59.10 -99.66 10.08
CA SER A 256 -60.52 -100.03 10.22
C SER A 256 -61.06 -100.99 9.11
N ILE A 257 -60.34 -101.09 7.97
CA ILE A 257 -60.73 -101.92 6.80
C ILE A 257 -59.74 -103.04 6.48
N GLU A 258 -58.63 -103.20 7.22
CA GLU A 258 -57.57 -104.16 6.94
C GLU A 258 -58.01 -105.67 6.94
N GLU A 259 -59.10 -105.99 7.65
CA GLU A 259 -59.62 -107.36 7.71
C GLU A 259 -60.39 -107.76 6.44
N TYR A 260 -60.76 -106.78 5.55
CA TYR A 260 -61.62 -107.04 4.37
C TYR A 260 -60.81 -107.46 3.13
N ASP A 261 -59.54 -107.14 2.99
CA ASP A 261 -58.68 -107.52 1.89
C ASP A 261 -57.17 -107.56 2.29
N ALA A 262 -56.45 -108.58 1.72
CA ALA A 262 -54.99 -108.71 1.99
C ALA A 262 -54.15 -107.49 1.50
N GLU A 263 -54.68 -106.83 0.43
CA GLU A 263 -54.04 -105.60 -0.12
C GLU A 263 -54.22 -104.41 0.82
N TYR A 264 -55.41 -104.30 1.47
CA TYR A 264 -55.66 -103.23 2.47
C TYR A 264 -54.78 -103.41 3.72
N LYS A 265 -54.58 -104.64 4.14
CA LYS A 265 -53.70 -104.98 5.23
C LYS A 265 -52.28 -104.52 4.89
N THR A 266 -51.77 -104.80 3.69
CA THR A 266 -50.42 -104.39 3.25
C THR A 266 -50.28 -102.87 3.25
N LEU A 267 -51.27 -102.11 2.78
CA LEU A 267 -51.27 -100.68 2.80
C LEU A 267 -51.33 -100.15 4.23
N SER A 268 -52.14 -100.75 5.13
CA SER A 268 -52.21 -100.36 6.55
C SER A 268 -50.85 -100.54 7.27
N ASP A 269 -50.21 -101.71 7.03
CA ASP A 269 -48.88 -101.99 7.62
C ASP A 269 -47.80 -101.06 7.11
N GLN A 270 -47.78 -100.67 5.83
CA GLN A 270 -46.85 -99.71 5.24
C GLN A 270 -47.08 -98.28 5.78
N LEU A 271 -48.33 -97.89 5.94
CA LEU A 271 -48.64 -96.55 6.48
C LEU A 271 -48.33 -96.44 7.97
N ALA A 272 -48.57 -97.56 8.73
CA ALA A 272 -48.18 -97.66 10.13
C ALA A 272 -46.67 -97.55 10.32
N GLU A 273 -45.87 -98.27 9.50
CA GLU A 273 -44.41 -98.14 9.50
C GLU A 273 -43.98 -96.70 9.19
N THR A 274 -44.60 -96.04 8.21
CA THR A 274 -44.33 -94.63 7.85
C THR A 274 -44.66 -93.69 9.00
N TYR A 275 -45.82 -93.90 9.65
CA TYR A 275 -46.26 -93.10 10.79
C TYR A 275 -45.25 -93.20 11.96
N TYR A 276 -44.87 -94.40 12.37
CA TYR A 276 -43.91 -94.59 13.49
C TYR A 276 -42.50 -94.08 13.16
N THR A 277 -42.12 -94.13 11.87
CA THR A 277 -40.85 -93.54 11.42
C THR A 277 -40.90 -92.05 11.50
N LEU A 278 -42.04 -91.43 11.08
CA LEU A 278 -42.29 -89.98 11.11
C LEU A 278 -42.36 -89.51 12.58
N GLU A 279 -43.03 -90.22 13.46
CA GLU A 279 -43.12 -89.94 14.90
C GLU A 279 -41.75 -89.89 15.55
N ASP A 280 -40.86 -90.89 15.28
CA ASP A 280 -39.51 -90.93 15.79
C ASP A 280 -38.66 -89.77 15.26
N LEU A 281 -38.79 -89.41 13.98
CA LEU A 281 -38.14 -88.25 13.38
C LEU A 281 -38.62 -86.91 14.00
N THR A 282 -39.91 -86.77 14.25
CA THR A 282 -40.51 -85.60 14.88
C THR A 282 -39.99 -85.40 16.30
N LYS A 283 -39.92 -86.53 17.07
CA LYS A 283 -39.40 -86.48 18.42
C LYS A 283 -37.89 -86.14 18.46
N ARG A 284 -37.13 -86.64 17.52
CA ARG A 284 -35.69 -86.28 17.39
C ARG A 284 -35.54 -84.84 17.02
N LEU A 285 -36.42 -84.25 16.20
CA LEU A 285 -36.44 -82.83 15.89
C LEU A 285 -36.77 -81.99 17.13
N GLU A 286 -37.76 -82.41 17.92
CA GLU A 286 -38.12 -81.76 19.18
C GLU A 286 -36.91 -81.73 20.15
N ASP A 287 -36.25 -82.86 20.37
CA ASP A 287 -35.05 -82.99 21.21
C ASP A 287 -33.91 -82.04 20.72
N LEU A 288 -33.74 -81.95 19.41
CA LEU A 288 -32.76 -81.05 18.82
C LEU A 288 -33.12 -79.59 18.99
N VAL A 289 -34.42 -79.21 18.83
CA VAL A 289 -34.91 -77.83 19.06
C VAL A 289 -34.74 -77.44 20.52
N ASP A 290 -35.15 -78.30 21.45
CA ASP A 290 -35.05 -78.05 22.88
C ASP A 290 -33.58 -78.01 23.38
N GLY A 291 -32.67 -78.69 22.71
CA GLY A 291 -31.23 -78.64 22.99
C GLY A 291 -30.49 -77.45 22.42
N LEU A 292 -31.13 -76.62 21.64
CA LEU A 292 -30.53 -75.40 21.03
C LEU A 292 -30.54 -74.23 22.01
N ASP A 293 -29.38 -73.86 22.52
CA ASP A 293 -29.17 -72.62 23.31
C ASP A 293 -28.80 -71.51 22.38
N PHE A 294 -29.82 -70.77 21.84
CA PHE A 294 -29.65 -69.61 20.99
C PHE A 294 -30.00 -68.36 21.77
N ASP A 295 -28.95 -67.53 22.05
CA ASP A 295 -29.13 -66.21 22.67
C ASP A 295 -29.31 -65.09 21.63
N GLY A 296 -30.56 -64.77 21.27
CA GLY A 296 -30.89 -63.69 20.34
C GLY A 296 -30.53 -62.32 20.87
N ASN A 297 -30.48 -62.11 22.20
CA ASN A 297 -30.10 -60.81 22.78
C ASN A 297 -28.60 -60.58 22.58
N ARG A 298 -27.79 -61.65 22.67
CA ARG A 298 -26.34 -61.53 22.42
C ARG A 298 -26.04 -61.16 20.96
N LEU A 299 -26.79 -61.75 20.01
CA LEU A 299 -26.62 -61.36 18.59
C LEU A 299 -26.92 -59.86 18.38
N MET A 300 -28.02 -59.34 18.95
CA MET A 300 -28.34 -57.89 18.83
C MET A 300 -27.26 -57.02 19.48
N GLN A 301 -26.67 -57.42 20.63
CA GLN A 301 -25.58 -56.67 21.26
C GLN A 301 -24.31 -56.66 20.39
N VAL A 302 -23.95 -57.78 19.79
CA VAL A 302 -22.80 -57.88 18.88
C VAL A 302 -23.00 -57.01 17.64
N GLU A 303 -24.19 -57.05 17.02
CA GLU A 303 -24.52 -56.21 15.86
C GLU A 303 -24.47 -54.74 16.22
N ALA A 304 -25.08 -54.31 17.32
CA ALA A 304 -25.06 -52.88 17.76
C ALA A 304 -23.61 -52.40 18.05
N ARG A 305 -22.76 -53.29 18.63
CA ARG A 305 -21.35 -52.95 18.90
C ARG A 305 -20.54 -52.84 17.60
N LEU A 306 -20.74 -53.78 16.66
CA LEU A 306 -20.12 -53.70 15.33
C LEU A 306 -20.53 -52.44 14.56
N ASP A 307 -21.81 -52.09 14.59
CA ASP A 307 -22.30 -50.86 13.94
C ASP A 307 -21.64 -49.62 14.52
N LEU A 308 -21.46 -49.53 15.84
CA LEU A 308 -20.72 -48.46 16.51
C LEU A 308 -19.26 -48.42 16.02
N ILE A 309 -18.56 -49.58 16.06
CA ILE A 309 -17.17 -49.68 15.60
C ILE A 309 -17.07 -49.24 14.14
N HIS A 310 -17.93 -49.75 13.24
CA HIS A 310 -17.95 -49.39 11.82
C HIS A 310 -18.26 -47.90 11.58
N SER A 311 -19.12 -47.28 12.41
CA SER A 311 -19.40 -45.86 12.31
C SER A 311 -18.16 -45.03 12.60
N ILE A 312 -17.40 -45.37 13.63
CA ILE A 312 -16.18 -44.67 14.04
C ILE A 312 -15.02 -44.94 13.08
N THR A 313 -14.82 -46.22 12.67
CA THR A 313 -13.76 -46.54 11.71
C THR A 313 -13.97 -45.92 10.35
N ARG A 314 -15.19 -45.82 9.84
CA ARG A 314 -15.52 -45.13 8.59
C ARG A 314 -15.26 -43.63 8.68
N LYS A 315 -15.36 -43.03 9.88
CA LYS A 315 -15.20 -41.57 10.09
C LYS A 315 -13.74 -41.18 10.30
N TYR A 316 -12.97 -42.01 11.02
CA TYR A 316 -11.64 -41.63 11.52
C TYR A 316 -10.48 -42.51 11.05
N GLY A 317 -10.75 -43.67 10.39
CA GLY A 317 -9.74 -44.60 9.87
C GLY A 317 -10.40 -45.81 9.26
N GLY A 318 -9.74 -46.61 8.43
CA GLY A 318 -10.33 -47.77 7.80
C GLY A 318 -10.47 -48.97 8.75
N GLN A 319 -9.66 -49.06 9.81
CA GLN A 319 -9.57 -50.14 10.79
C GLN A 319 -9.50 -49.58 12.21
N VAL A 320 -9.81 -50.38 13.21
CA VAL A 320 -9.72 -50.01 14.64
C VAL A 320 -8.31 -49.52 15.00
N LYS A 321 -7.28 -50.15 14.48
CA LYS A 321 -5.89 -49.69 14.65
C LYS A 321 -5.66 -48.30 14.17
N ASP A 322 -6.12 -47.98 12.95
CA ASP A 322 -5.93 -46.64 12.35
C ASP A 322 -6.61 -45.56 13.20
N VAL A 323 -7.79 -45.85 13.77
CA VAL A 323 -8.51 -44.93 14.66
C VAL A 323 -7.76 -44.69 15.95
N LEU A 324 -7.17 -45.72 16.54
CA LEU A 324 -6.37 -45.59 17.76
C LEU A 324 -5.07 -44.82 17.52
N ASP A 325 -4.39 -45.09 16.40
CA ASP A 325 -3.21 -44.31 15.98
C ASP A 325 -3.58 -42.84 15.72
N TYR A 326 -4.74 -42.57 15.08
CA TYR A 326 -5.27 -41.21 14.88
C TYR A 326 -5.58 -40.54 16.23
N LEU A 327 -6.21 -41.21 17.17
CA LEU A 327 -6.48 -40.70 18.52
C LEU A 327 -5.17 -40.26 19.22
N GLU A 328 -4.12 -41.04 19.14
CA GLU A 328 -2.82 -40.66 19.71
C GLU A 328 -2.25 -39.40 19.04
N GLN A 329 -2.34 -39.33 17.72
CA GLN A 329 -1.87 -38.16 16.96
C GLN A 329 -2.62 -36.90 17.33
N ILE A 330 -3.97 -36.92 17.34
CA ILE A 330 -4.78 -35.71 17.64
C ILE A 330 -4.68 -35.33 19.11
N SER A 331 -4.47 -36.26 20.04
CA SER A 331 -4.24 -35.98 21.45
C SER A 331 -2.90 -35.26 21.68
N LYS A 332 -1.85 -35.64 20.95
CA LYS A 332 -0.57 -34.92 20.95
C LYS A 332 -0.74 -33.51 20.40
N GLU A 333 -1.44 -33.35 19.26
CA GLU A 333 -1.73 -32.03 18.66
C GLU A 333 -2.52 -31.14 19.64
N TYR A 334 -3.56 -31.66 20.26
CA TYR A 334 -4.38 -30.95 21.26
C TYR A 334 -3.53 -30.47 22.42
N SER A 335 -2.64 -31.33 22.97
CA SER A 335 -1.76 -30.94 24.07
C SER A 335 -0.76 -29.83 23.70
N LEU A 336 -0.26 -29.83 22.46
CA LEU A 336 0.62 -28.77 21.96
C LEU A 336 -0.11 -27.42 21.80
N LEU A 337 -1.34 -27.45 21.29
CA LEU A 337 -2.14 -26.24 21.08
C LEU A 337 -2.65 -25.65 22.42
N THR A 338 -2.92 -26.46 23.41
CA THR A 338 -3.40 -26.01 24.74
C THR A 338 -2.28 -25.66 25.72
N GLY A 339 -1.05 -26.14 25.49
CA GLY A 339 0.11 -25.90 26.36
C GLY A 339 0.88 -24.59 26.11
N GLY A 340 0.57 -23.81 25.06
CA GLY A 340 1.35 -22.67 24.57
C GLY A 340 0.78 -21.28 24.86
N GLY A 341 0.34 -21.00 26.06
CA GLY A 341 -0.24 -19.70 26.47
C GLY A 341 0.81 -18.64 26.87
N THR A 342 1.55 -17.99 25.94
CA THR A 342 2.20 -16.70 26.20
C THR A 342 1.30 -15.55 25.77
N SER A 343 0.72 -14.96 26.72
CA SER A 343 0.21 -13.59 26.97
C SER A 343 -0.05 -12.69 25.75
N SER A 344 -1.08 -13.06 24.94
CA SER A 344 -1.80 -12.09 24.09
C SER A 344 -2.21 -10.86 24.90
N GLU A 345 -2.55 -11.02 26.16
CA GLU A 345 -2.97 -9.96 27.09
C GLU A 345 -1.86 -8.92 27.37
N ASP A 346 -0.59 -9.34 27.46
CA ASP A 346 0.51 -8.41 27.74
C ASP A 346 0.83 -7.55 26.50
N LEU A 347 0.82 -8.15 25.31
CA LEU A 347 0.97 -7.41 24.06
C LEU A 347 -0.20 -6.46 23.79
N GLU A 348 -1.42 -6.83 24.17
CA GLU A 348 -2.60 -5.94 24.07
C GLU A 348 -2.52 -4.78 25.05
N LYS A 349 -2.00 -5.00 26.26
CA LYS A 349 -1.74 -3.91 27.24
C LYS A 349 -0.66 -2.97 26.73
N GLU A 350 0.42 -3.52 26.15
CA GLU A 350 1.49 -2.74 25.56
C GLU A 350 0.98 -1.92 24.38
N LEU A 351 0.19 -2.52 23.47
CA LEU A 351 -0.44 -1.84 22.35
C LEU A 351 -1.31 -0.67 22.81
N LYS A 352 -2.13 -0.87 23.83
CA LYS A 352 -2.99 0.18 24.39
C LYS A 352 -2.19 1.30 25.05
N SER A 353 -1.08 0.97 25.72
CA SER A 353 -0.15 1.97 26.29
C SER A 353 0.50 2.80 25.19
N MET A 354 0.98 2.14 24.13
CA MET A 354 1.60 2.80 22.98
C MET A 354 0.60 3.66 22.20
N GLU A 355 -0.65 3.23 22.07
CA GLU A 355 -1.73 4.04 21.50
C GLU A 355 -1.98 5.32 22.31
N GLY A 356 -1.93 5.23 23.64
CA GLY A 356 -2.02 6.41 24.50
C GLY A 356 -0.88 7.40 24.30
N GLN A 357 0.36 6.91 24.15
CA GLN A 357 1.52 7.75 23.83
C GLN A 357 1.40 8.40 22.46
N LEU A 358 0.96 7.63 21.45
CA LEU A 358 0.75 8.12 20.09
C LEU A 358 -0.30 9.24 20.05
N VAL A 359 -1.41 9.08 20.79
CA VAL A 359 -2.46 10.12 20.90
C VAL A 359 -1.91 11.39 21.53
N ALA A 360 -1.10 11.27 22.57
CA ALA A 360 -0.48 12.43 23.24
C ALA A 360 0.48 13.17 22.29
N LEU A 361 1.37 12.45 21.63
CA LEU A 361 2.31 13.03 20.66
C LEU A 361 1.60 13.63 19.44
N ALA A 362 0.53 12.99 18.95
CA ALA A 362 -0.28 13.54 17.85
C ALA A 362 -0.94 14.86 18.22
N LYS A 363 -1.44 14.97 19.46
CA LYS A 363 -2.03 16.21 19.98
C LYS A 363 -1.00 17.33 20.09
N GLU A 364 0.20 17.01 20.58
CA GLU A 364 1.31 17.97 20.70
C GLU A 364 1.78 18.43 19.30
N LEU A 365 1.92 17.51 18.36
CA LEU A 365 2.27 17.80 16.96
C LEU A 365 1.20 18.67 16.28
N SER A 366 -0.08 18.36 16.48
CA SER A 366 -1.20 19.15 15.96
C SER A 366 -1.19 20.58 16.54
N GLN A 367 -1.00 20.73 17.86
CA GLN A 367 -0.90 22.05 18.47
C GLN A 367 0.26 22.86 17.88
N GLY A 368 1.44 22.23 17.75
CA GLY A 368 2.59 22.88 17.12
C GLY A 368 2.28 23.35 15.68
N ARG A 369 1.58 22.53 14.89
CA ARG A 369 1.15 22.92 13.54
C ARG A 369 0.17 24.08 13.52
N HIS A 370 -0.75 24.15 14.46
CA HIS A 370 -1.68 25.28 14.56
C HIS A 370 -0.94 26.59 14.89
N ASP A 371 0.07 26.50 15.76
CA ASP A 371 0.91 27.67 16.10
C ASP A 371 1.73 28.12 14.87
N LEU A 372 2.33 27.18 14.14
CA LEU A 372 3.04 27.44 12.88
C LEU A 372 2.10 28.00 11.81
N ALA A 373 0.87 27.52 11.72
CA ALA A 373 -0.12 28.01 10.76
C ALA A 373 -0.46 29.49 11.00
N GLN A 374 -0.63 29.89 12.26
CA GLN A 374 -0.88 31.30 12.60
C GLN A 374 0.30 32.19 12.20
N GLN A 375 1.54 31.73 12.42
CA GLN A 375 2.73 32.46 11.98
C GLN A 375 2.79 32.59 10.45
N LEU A 376 2.59 31.47 9.75
CA LEU A 376 2.58 31.43 8.29
C LEU A 376 1.48 32.32 7.69
N GLU A 377 0.28 32.28 8.25
CA GLU A 377 -0.84 33.14 7.82
C GLU A 377 -0.50 34.63 7.97
N ALA A 378 0.11 35.01 9.10
CA ALA A 378 0.52 36.39 9.34
C ALA A 378 1.65 36.84 8.38
N GLU A 379 2.66 35.99 8.15
CA GLU A 379 3.75 36.29 7.21
C GLU A 379 3.22 36.42 5.78
N ILE A 380 2.40 35.46 5.31
CA ILE A 380 1.83 35.54 3.95
C ILE A 380 0.93 36.73 3.81
N GLN A 381 0.16 37.09 4.83
CA GLN A 381 -0.69 38.28 4.79
C GLN A 381 0.14 39.57 4.62
N GLN A 382 1.30 39.66 5.28
CA GLN A 382 2.23 40.79 5.10
C GLN A 382 2.83 40.81 3.69
N GLU A 383 3.24 39.62 3.19
CA GLU A 383 3.80 39.48 1.84
C GLU A 383 2.78 39.88 0.75
N LEU A 384 1.49 39.53 0.94
CA LEU A 384 0.39 39.90 0.06
C LEU A 384 0.16 41.41 0.08
N ALA A 385 0.20 42.04 1.25
CA ALA A 385 0.05 43.50 1.38
C ALA A 385 1.18 44.23 0.64
N ASP A 386 2.42 43.78 0.75
CA ASP A 386 3.58 44.32 0.04
C ASP A 386 3.42 44.28 -1.51
N LEU A 387 2.63 43.32 -2.01
CA LEU A 387 2.31 43.10 -3.42
C LEU A 387 0.99 43.74 -3.87
N TYR A 388 0.45 44.71 -3.10
CA TYR A 388 -0.82 45.36 -3.35
C TYR A 388 -2.03 44.42 -3.43
N MET A 389 -1.99 43.32 -2.63
CA MET A 389 -3.08 42.38 -2.46
C MET A 389 -3.63 42.40 -1.03
N GLU A 390 -3.79 43.56 -0.45
CA GLU A 390 -4.24 43.76 0.95
C GLU A 390 -5.61 43.16 1.25
N LYS A 391 -6.44 42.95 0.21
CA LYS A 391 -7.77 42.35 0.34
C LYS A 391 -7.77 40.82 0.31
N ALA A 392 -6.71 40.23 -0.19
CA ALA A 392 -6.56 38.79 -0.22
C ALA A 392 -6.31 38.25 1.19
N ARG A 393 -6.86 37.08 1.49
CA ARG A 393 -6.73 36.43 2.78
C ARG A 393 -6.28 35.01 2.57
N PHE A 394 -5.22 34.60 3.25
CA PHE A 394 -4.70 33.23 3.26
C PHE A 394 -5.12 32.52 4.55
N GLN A 395 -5.42 31.24 4.47
CA GLN A 395 -5.83 30.41 5.61
C GLN A 395 -5.28 28.99 5.46
N VAL A 396 -4.76 28.44 6.54
CA VAL A 396 -4.39 27.03 6.66
C VAL A 396 -5.56 26.26 7.28
N ARG A 397 -6.06 25.25 6.58
CA ARG A 397 -7.15 24.41 7.09
C ARG A 397 -6.67 23.04 7.48
N PHE A 398 -7.13 22.59 8.63
CA PHE A 398 -6.86 21.28 9.19
C PHE A 398 -8.12 20.41 9.07
N THR A 399 -7.93 19.17 8.61
CA THR A 399 -9.00 18.18 8.55
C THR A 399 -8.55 16.93 9.28
N PRO A 400 -9.30 16.44 10.29
CA PRO A 400 -8.95 15.21 11.01
C PRO A 400 -8.84 14.01 10.07
N SER A 401 -7.84 13.18 10.30
CA SER A 401 -7.61 11.94 9.57
C SER A 401 -7.28 10.77 10.51
N LYS A 402 -7.22 9.57 9.96
CA LYS A 402 -6.66 8.42 10.71
C LYS A 402 -5.18 8.65 10.96
N PHE A 403 -4.67 8.10 12.07
CA PHE A 403 -3.24 8.10 12.36
C PHE A 403 -2.45 7.58 11.16
N ASN A 404 -1.48 8.37 10.74
CA ASN A 404 -0.54 8.05 9.69
C ASN A 404 0.87 8.55 10.10
N ARG A 405 1.85 8.38 9.24
CA ARG A 405 3.24 8.77 9.52
C ARG A 405 3.43 10.27 9.79
N GLU A 406 2.53 11.11 9.28
CA GLU A 406 2.57 12.57 9.40
C GLU A 406 1.66 13.13 10.52
N GLY A 407 0.92 12.27 11.24
CA GLY A 407 0.01 12.70 12.29
C GLY A 407 -1.40 12.11 12.13
N ASN A 408 -2.39 12.81 12.68
CA ASN A 408 -3.80 12.46 12.62
C ASN A 408 -4.68 13.51 11.92
N GLU A 409 -4.05 14.38 11.13
CA GLU A 409 -4.71 15.44 10.37
C GLU A 409 -4.08 15.64 9.00
N THR A 410 -4.80 16.26 8.09
CA THR A 410 -4.31 16.76 6.81
C THR A 410 -4.36 18.29 6.82
N VAL A 411 -3.41 18.88 6.11
CA VAL A 411 -3.29 20.34 5.98
C VAL A 411 -3.54 20.73 4.55
N GLU A 412 -4.36 21.76 4.33
CA GLU A 412 -4.63 22.31 3.01
C GLU A 412 -4.66 23.84 3.07
N PHE A 413 -3.99 24.50 2.11
CA PHE A 413 -3.94 25.94 1.98
C PHE A 413 -5.15 26.46 1.22
N TYR A 414 -5.78 27.49 1.76
CA TYR A 414 -6.94 28.15 1.23
C TYR A 414 -6.67 29.63 1.03
N ILE A 415 -7.35 30.23 0.07
CA ILE A 415 -7.27 31.66 -0.20
C ILE A 415 -8.63 32.23 -0.57
N SER A 416 -8.86 33.49 -0.20
CA SER A 416 -9.89 34.36 -0.74
C SER A 416 -9.19 35.60 -1.35
N THR A 417 -9.42 35.88 -2.62
CA THR A 417 -8.73 36.96 -3.34
C THR A 417 -9.48 38.31 -3.23
N ASN A 418 -10.78 38.28 -3.01
CA ASN A 418 -11.62 39.47 -2.91
C ASN A 418 -12.49 39.47 -1.64
N PRO A 419 -12.79 40.63 -1.08
CA PRO A 419 -13.71 40.75 0.03
C PRO A 419 -15.10 40.20 -0.32
N GLY A 420 -15.63 39.30 0.52
CA GLY A 420 -16.94 38.67 0.32
C GLY A 420 -16.92 37.40 -0.52
N GLU A 421 -15.77 36.99 -1.05
CA GLU A 421 -15.61 35.66 -1.64
C GLU A 421 -15.31 34.61 -0.56
N ASP A 422 -15.85 33.40 -0.76
CA ASP A 422 -15.53 32.26 0.07
C ASP A 422 -14.07 31.81 -0.13
N PHE A 423 -13.47 31.30 0.92
CA PHE A 423 -12.18 30.65 0.83
C PHE A 423 -12.23 29.42 -0.08
N LYS A 424 -11.35 29.39 -1.06
CA LYS A 424 -11.18 28.26 -2.00
C LYS A 424 -9.83 27.59 -1.78
N PRO A 425 -9.74 26.27 -1.97
CA PRO A 425 -8.43 25.59 -2.00
C PRO A 425 -7.49 26.30 -2.97
N LEU A 426 -6.24 26.48 -2.58
CA LEU A 426 -5.22 27.09 -3.43
C LEU A 426 -5.14 26.42 -4.82
N VAL A 427 -5.30 25.10 -4.85
CA VAL A 427 -5.34 24.26 -6.07
C VAL A 427 -6.44 24.67 -7.07
N LYS A 428 -7.49 25.37 -6.61
CA LYS A 428 -8.66 25.77 -7.44
C LYS A 428 -8.64 27.24 -7.84
N VAL A 429 -7.56 27.95 -7.56
CA VAL A 429 -7.45 29.37 -7.94
C VAL A 429 -7.18 29.47 -9.44
N ALA A 430 -8.04 30.20 -10.15
CA ALA A 430 -7.89 30.40 -11.58
C ALA A 430 -6.66 31.27 -11.90
N SER A 431 -6.00 30.97 -13.01
CA SER A 431 -4.76 31.59 -13.46
C SER A 431 -4.88 33.09 -13.79
N GLY A 432 -3.76 33.81 -13.66
CA GLY A 432 -3.59 35.21 -14.05
C GLY A 432 -2.54 35.90 -13.20
N GLY A 433 -2.32 37.17 -13.41
CA GLY A 433 -1.35 37.97 -12.66
C GLY A 433 -1.59 38.01 -11.13
N GLU A 434 -2.80 37.70 -10.65
CA GLU A 434 -3.08 37.54 -9.22
C GLU A 434 -2.47 36.28 -8.65
N LEU A 435 -2.54 35.18 -9.39
CA LEU A 435 -1.94 33.92 -8.97
C LEU A 435 -0.40 34.01 -8.92
N SER A 436 0.23 34.64 -9.91
CA SER A 436 1.68 34.87 -9.92
C SER A 436 2.15 35.69 -8.71
N ARG A 437 1.41 36.76 -8.35
CA ARG A 437 1.71 37.57 -7.15
C ARG A 437 1.50 36.80 -5.86
N LEU A 438 0.42 36.00 -5.79
CA LEU A 438 0.15 35.11 -4.65
C LEU A 438 1.27 34.08 -4.47
N MET A 439 1.70 33.45 -5.57
CA MET A 439 2.81 32.51 -5.55
C MET A 439 4.10 33.18 -5.09
N LEU A 440 4.39 34.37 -5.57
CA LEU A 440 5.55 35.16 -5.12
C LEU A 440 5.46 35.48 -3.61
N ALA A 441 4.28 35.85 -3.10
CA ALA A 441 4.06 36.13 -1.68
C ALA A 441 4.34 34.86 -0.82
N ILE A 442 3.74 33.73 -1.20
CA ILE A 442 3.91 32.47 -0.50
C ILE A 442 5.39 32.06 -0.54
N LYS A 443 6.03 32.11 -1.71
CA LYS A 443 7.44 31.75 -1.87
C LYS A 443 8.38 32.69 -1.12
N SER A 444 8.06 33.97 -1.06
CA SER A 444 8.84 34.93 -0.25
C SER A 444 8.83 34.53 1.23
N ALA A 445 7.70 34.09 1.77
CA ALA A 445 7.61 33.61 3.14
C ALA A 445 8.43 32.33 3.36
N PHE A 446 8.35 31.35 2.41
CA PHE A 446 9.07 30.09 2.51
C PHE A 446 10.60 30.22 2.29
N SER A 447 11.04 31.07 1.36
CA SER A 447 12.46 31.20 0.99
C SER A 447 13.39 31.54 2.14
N ARG A 448 12.87 32.21 3.19
CA ARG A 448 13.65 32.56 4.38
C ARG A 448 13.98 31.37 5.27
N LYS A 449 13.21 30.29 5.19
CA LYS A 449 13.30 29.13 6.09
C LYS A 449 13.78 27.85 5.39
N GLU A 450 13.57 27.71 4.10
CA GLU A 450 13.85 26.47 3.37
C GLU A 450 15.34 26.21 3.10
N GLY A 451 16.22 27.21 3.29
CA GLY A 451 17.67 27.05 3.04
C GLY A 451 18.02 26.67 1.60
N LYS A 452 17.09 26.86 0.65
CA LYS A 452 17.31 26.58 -0.77
C LYS A 452 18.35 27.55 -1.32
N THR A 453 19.26 27.02 -2.11
CA THR A 453 20.41 27.77 -2.56
C THR A 453 20.13 28.66 -3.76
N SER A 454 19.18 28.28 -4.62
CA SER A 454 18.82 29.02 -5.84
C SER A 454 17.34 29.00 -6.13
N ILE A 455 16.78 30.15 -6.53
CA ILE A 455 15.40 30.30 -6.97
C ILE A 455 15.39 30.89 -8.38
N VAL A 456 14.64 30.28 -9.28
CA VAL A 456 14.48 30.75 -10.66
C VAL A 456 13.06 31.29 -10.83
N PHE A 457 12.92 32.53 -11.29
CA PHE A 457 11.63 33.14 -11.61
C PHE A 457 11.49 33.32 -13.13
N ASP A 458 10.50 32.66 -13.74
CA ASP A 458 10.15 32.83 -15.12
C ASP A 458 8.78 33.53 -15.24
N GLU A 459 8.73 34.64 -15.96
CA GLU A 459 7.50 35.39 -16.27
C GLU A 459 6.63 35.77 -15.04
N VAL A 460 7.23 36.03 -13.87
CA VAL A 460 6.49 36.43 -12.65
C VAL A 460 5.88 37.82 -12.76
N ASP A 461 6.26 38.55 -13.78
CA ASP A 461 5.85 39.93 -14.11
C ASP A 461 4.76 40.00 -15.19
N THR A 462 4.19 38.87 -15.59
CA THR A 462 3.14 38.84 -16.61
C THR A 462 1.85 39.54 -16.13
N GLY A 463 1.38 40.53 -16.91
CA GLY A 463 0.14 41.23 -16.66
C GLY A 463 0.20 42.30 -15.55
N VAL A 464 1.39 42.74 -15.15
CA VAL A 464 1.60 43.79 -14.14
C VAL A 464 2.30 45.00 -14.71
N SER A 465 2.08 46.18 -14.10
CA SER A 465 2.71 47.41 -14.50
C SER A 465 2.83 48.41 -13.35
N GLY A 466 3.60 49.48 -13.54
CA GLY A 466 3.70 50.59 -12.62
C GLY A 466 4.18 50.23 -11.22
N ARG A 467 3.41 50.58 -10.20
CA ARG A 467 3.77 50.38 -8.78
C ARG A 467 3.85 48.88 -8.39
N VAL A 468 3.02 48.06 -9.00
CA VAL A 468 3.04 46.59 -8.72
C VAL A 468 4.32 45.98 -9.25
N ALA A 469 4.78 46.38 -10.44
CA ALA A 469 6.06 45.95 -11.00
C ALA A 469 7.25 46.32 -10.10
N GLN A 470 7.23 47.53 -9.50
CA GLN A 470 8.26 47.94 -8.54
C GLN A 470 8.24 47.10 -7.25
N ALA A 471 7.05 46.76 -6.75
CA ALA A 471 6.91 45.90 -5.57
C ALA A 471 7.44 44.49 -5.82
N ILE A 472 7.09 43.90 -6.97
CA ILE A 472 7.60 42.61 -7.41
C ILE A 472 9.14 42.64 -7.51
N ALA A 473 9.70 43.68 -8.19
CA ALA A 473 11.14 43.85 -8.31
C ALA A 473 11.84 43.90 -6.93
N SER A 474 11.29 44.73 -6.03
CA SER A 474 11.84 44.84 -4.66
C SER A 474 11.75 43.53 -3.88
N LYS A 475 10.67 42.78 -4.08
CA LYS A 475 10.47 41.48 -3.41
C LYS A 475 11.46 40.42 -3.92
N ILE A 476 11.60 40.28 -5.23
CA ILE A 476 12.54 39.36 -5.87
C ILE A 476 13.99 39.71 -5.43
N TYR A 477 14.34 40.97 -5.43
CA TYR A 477 15.64 41.44 -4.95
C TYR A 477 15.89 41.09 -3.48
N LYS A 478 14.88 41.28 -2.60
CA LYS A 478 15.00 40.88 -1.18
C LYS A 478 15.24 39.37 -1.02
N ILE A 479 14.57 38.53 -1.82
CA ILE A 479 14.81 37.08 -1.82
C ILE A 479 16.26 36.79 -2.20
N GLY A 480 16.81 37.49 -3.23
CA GLY A 480 18.20 37.36 -3.66
C GLY A 480 19.25 37.74 -2.59
N ARG A 481 18.86 38.49 -1.55
CA ARG A 481 19.75 38.82 -0.42
C ARG A 481 19.97 37.67 0.55
N TYR A 482 19.06 36.67 0.55
CA TYR A 482 19.15 35.48 1.40
C TYR A 482 19.62 34.23 0.64
N GLY A 483 19.67 34.31 -0.70
CA GLY A 483 20.09 33.21 -1.56
C GLY A 483 20.45 33.73 -2.96
N GLN A 484 20.42 32.84 -3.93
CA GLN A 484 20.62 33.17 -5.34
C GLN A 484 19.26 33.24 -6.05
N VAL A 485 19.05 34.29 -6.81
CA VAL A 485 17.85 34.44 -7.66
C VAL A 485 18.26 34.59 -9.12
N LEU A 486 17.67 33.79 -9.98
CA LEU A 486 17.72 33.95 -11.42
C LEU A 486 16.34 34.35 -11.90
N ALA A 487 16.21 35.48 -12.63
CA ALA A 487 14.91 35.95 -13.10
C ALA A 487 14.93 36.17 -14.61
N ILE A 488 13.87 35.75 -15.29
CA ILE A 488 13.54 36.19 -16.64
C ILE A 488 12.44 37.25 -16.53
N SER A 489 12.69 38.45 -17.04
CA SER A 489 11.74 39.53 -16.98
C SER A 489 11.84 40.42 -18.22
N HIS A 490 10.71 41.02 -18.55
CA HIS A 490 10.61 42.03 -19.58
C HIS A 490 10.33 43.42 -18.99
N LEU A 491 10.22 43.51 -17.63
CA LEU A 491 9.95 44.77 -16.95
C LEU A 491 11.24 45.50 -16.59
N PRO A 492 11.41 46.77 -17.03
CA PRO A 492 12.56 47.60 -16.67
C PRO A 492 12.82 47.70 -15.16
N GLN A 493 11.74 47.66 -14.35
CA GLN A 493 11.81 47.75 -12.88
C GLN A 493 12.50 46.50 -12.27
N VAL A 494 12.20 45.31 -12.79
CA VAL A 494 12.80 44.06 -12.32
C VAL A 494 14.25 43.95 -12.75
N ILE A 495 14.54 44.36 -14.00
CA ILE A 495 15.88 44.32 -14.57
C ILE A 495 16.82 45.29 -13.83
N ALA A 496 16.31 46.48 -13.53
CA ALA A 496 17.14 47.55 -12.92
C ALA A 496 17.62 47.21 -11.50
N VAL A 497 16.85 46.45 -10.72
CA VAL A 497 17.23 46.08 -9.34
C VAL A 497 18.21 44.92 -9.27
N ALA A 498 18.40 44.15 -10.35
CA ALA A 498 19.29 42.97 -10.38
C ALA A 498 20.74 43.38 -10.16
N ASP A 499 21.52 42.48 -9.52
CA ASP A 499 22.97 42.66 -9.34
C ASP A 499 23.71 42.43 -10.64
N TYR A 500 23.30 41.39 -11.40
CA TYR A 500 23.91 40.98 -12.68
C TYR A 500 22.85 40.89 -13.77
N GLN A 501 23.20 41.27 -15.00
CA GLN A 501 22.32 41.19 -16.15
C GLN A 501 23.02 40.51 -17.31
N PHE A 502 22.49 39.38 -17.74
CA PHE A 502 22.89 38.72 -18.97
C PHE A 502 21.94 39.12 -20.11
N PHE A 503 22.53 39.43 -21.24
CA PHE A 503 21.82 39.73 -22.48
C PHE A 503 21.93 38.55 -23.43
N ILE A 504 20.76 38.08 -23.90
CA ILE A 504 20.65 36.97 -24.82
C ILE A 504 20.18 37.52 -26.15
N GLU A 505 20.97 37.29 -27.16
CA GLU A 505 20.66 37.71 -28.51
C GLU A 505 20.68 36.51 -29.48
N LYS A 506 19.89 36.64 -30.54
CA LYS A 506 19.78 35.66 -31.60
C LYS A 506 20.58 36.11 -32.80
N VAL A 507 21.64 35.43 -33.14
CA VAL A 507 22.44 35.70 -34.33
C VAL A 507 22.04 34.67 -35.38
N SER A 508 21.51 35.15 -36.51
CA SER A 508 21.10 34.30 -37.62
C SER A 508 21.97 34.60 -38.83
N ASP A 509 22.54 33.58 -39.43
CA ASP A 509 23.16 33.62 -40.75
C ASP A 509 22.28 32.90 -41.79
N GLU A 510 22.75 32.79 -43.05
CA GLU A 510 22.00 32.14 -44.13
C GLU A 510 21.72 30.65 -43.88
N PHE A 511 22.44 30.00 -42.97
CA PHE A 511 22.43 28.55 -42.76
C PHE A 511 22.03 28.13 -41.35
N SER A 512 22.19 28.99 -40.36
CA SER A 512 21.98 28.66 -38.95
C SER A 512 21.51 29.84 -38.11
N THR A 513 20.90 29.48 -37.00
CA THR A 513 20.56 30.42 -35.96
C THR A 513 21.20 29.95 -34.65
N VAL A 514 21.92 30.84 -33.98
CA VAL A 514 22.62 30.56 -32.72
C VAL A 514 22.27 31.62 -31.71
N SER A 515 21.99 31.21 -30.47
CA SER A 515 21.87 32.14 -29.34
C SER A 515 23.23 32.37 -28.72
N THR A 516 23.55 33.65 -28.47
CA THR A 516 24.73 34.08 -27.73
C THR A 516 24.31 34.78 -26.43
N VAL A 517 25.13 34.65 -25.41
CA VAL A 517 24.86 35.26 -24.08
C VAL A 517 26.09 36.03 -23.63
N ARG A 518 25.88 37.23 -23.12
CA ARG A 518 26.96 38.06 -22.56
C ARG A 518 26.51 38.81 -21.30
N LEU A 519 27.41 38.97 -20.35
CA LEU A 519 27.21 39.78 -19.18
C LEU A 519 27.33 41.25 -19.57
N LEU A 520 26.33 42.08 -19.23
CA LEU A 520 26.33 43.52 -19.51
C LEU A 520 27.10 44.29 -18.44
N ASN A 521 27.92 45.26 -18.90
CA ASN A 521 28.50 46.24 -18.02
C ASN A 521 27.47 47.35 -17.71
N HIS A 522 27.83 48.31 -16.85
CA HIS A 522 26.90 49.33 -16.39
C HIS A 522 26.32 50.20 -17.53
N GLU A 523 27.15 50.64 -18.49
CA GLU A 523 26.72 51.47 -19.60
C GLU A 523 25.76 50.69 -20.54
N GLU A 524 26.08 49.42 -20.82
CA GLU A 524 25.24 48.52 -21.60
C GLU A 524 23.88 48.26 -20.92
N ARG A 525 23.88 48.14 -19.56
CA ARG A 525 22.63 48.00 -18.79
C ARG A 525 21.76 49.26 -18.89
N VAL A 526 22.36 50.48 -18.81
CA VAL A 526 21.62 51.73 -18.99
C VAL A 526 20.97 51.76 -20.36
N GLU A 527 21.70 51.39 -21.41
CA GLU A 527 21.18 51.40 -22.78
C GLU A 527 20.08 50.38 -22.99
N GLU A 528 20.22 49.16 -22.43
CA GLU A 528 19.21 48.14 -22.55
C GLU A 528 17.92 48.49 -21.79
N VAL A 529 18.02 49.00 -20.57
CA VAL A 529 16.86 49.50 -19.81
C VAL A 529 16.21 50.70 -20.49
N ALA A 530 16.98 51.60 -21.10
CA ALA A 530 16.48 52.74 -21.85
C ALA A 530 15.71 52.28 -23.12
N LYS A 531 16.20 51.28 -23.85
CA LYS A 531 15.48 50.66 -24.98
C LYS A 531 14.14 50.05 -24.54
N MET A 532 14.09 49.40 -23.39
CA MET A 532 12.84 48.86 -22.86
C MET A 532 11.82 49.93 -22.45
N LEU A 533 12.29 51.10 -22.05
CA LEU A 533 11.43 52.24 -21.67
C LEU A 533 10.90 53.01 -22.87
N ALA A 534 11.72 53.21 -23.92
CA ALA A 534 11.42 54.09 -25.04
C ALA A 534 11.14 53.35 -26.38
N GLY A 535 11.42 52.06 -26.47
CA GLY A 535 11.48 51.30 -27.72
C GLY A 535 12.83 51.49 -28.44
N GLU A 536 12.87 51.27 -29.74
CA GLU A 536 14.11 51.33 -30.54
C GLU A 536 14.79 52.71 -30.56
N ASP A 537 13.99 53.79 -30.47
CA ASP A 537 14.51 55.14 -30.47
C ASP A 537 14.84 55.62 -29.04
N VAL A 538 16.06 55.32 -28.57
CA VAL A 538 16.52 55.71 -27.24
C VAL A 538 16.80 57.20 -27.16
N THR A 539 16.00 57.90 -26.36
CA THR A 539 16.15 59.34 -26.08
C THR A 539 17.05 59.58 -24.87
N GLU A 540 17.64 60.79 -24.77
CA GLU A 540 18.40 61.20 -23.57
C GLU A 540 17.56 61.11 -22.28
N ALA A 541 16.27 61.47 -22.39
CA ALA A 541 15.34 61.37 -21.27
C ALA A 541 15.15 59.90 -20.81
N ALA A 542 15.08 58.95 -21.76
CA ALA A 542 15.00 57.51 -21.45
C ALA A 542 16.25 57.00 -20.77
N ARG A 543 17.45 57.42 -21.20
CA ARG A 543 18.72 57.11 -20.53
C ARG A 543 18.77 57.63 -19.10
N MET A 544 18.39 58.90 -18.89
CA MET A 544 18.33 59.48 -17.56
C MET A 544 17.35 58.71 -16.64
N GLN A 545 16.21 58.30 -17.18
CA GLN A 545 15.23 57.50 -16.43
C GLN A 545 15.78 56.10 -16.13
N ALA A 546 16.48 55.46 -17.07
CA ALA A 546 17.15 54.19 -16.86
C ALA A 546 18.23 54.29 -15.78
N GLU A 547 19.06 55.33 -15.81
CA GLU A 547 20.03 55.60 -14.75
C GLU A 547 19.40 55.80 -13.37
N GLN A 548 18.24 56.44 -13.31
CA GLN A 548 17.50 56.60 -12.04
C GLN A 548 16.98 55.28 -11.51
N LEU A 549 16.46 54.43 -12.38
CA LEU A 549 16.00 53.09 -12.00
C LEU A 549 17.14 52.19 -11.53
N LEU A 550 18.31 52.27 -12.17
CA LEU A 550 19.53 51.50 -11.82
C LEU A 550 20.19 52.02 -10.53
N LYS A 551 19.90 53.28 -10.10
CA LYS A 551 20.32 53.78 -8.79
C LYS A 551 19.46 53.09 -7.73
N ARG A 552 20.05 52.11 -7.02
CA ARG A 552 19.37 51.36 -5.96
C ARG A 552 18.74 52.29 -4.93
N PRO A 553 17.49 52.06 -4.49
CA PRO A 553 17.02 52.71 -3.27
C PRO A 553 17.88 52.16 -2.11
N SER A 554 18.49 53.07 -1.38
CA SER A 554 19.31 52.84 -0.18
C SER A 554 18.48 52.17 0.91
#